data_9e5a0d51eb3e74069762edc9de2edc88
#
_entry.id   9e5a0d51eb3e74069762edc9de2edc88
#
_cell.length_a   1.000
_cell.length_b   1.000
_cell.length_c   1.000
_cell.angle_alpha   90.00
_cell.angle_beta   90.00
_cell.angle_gamma   90.00
#
_symmetry.space_group_name_H-M   'P 1'
#
loop_
_entity.id
_entity.type
_entity.pdbx_description
1 polymer ?
#
loop_
_entity_poly.entity_id
_entity_poly.type
_entity_poly.pdbx_seq_one_letter_code
_entity_poly.pdbx_strand_id
1 'polypeptide(L)'
;AALKNEGLTKGDRFTFLSKNSDEYALMYYAASKVGIVPVPLNYRLADAEWEYIIDNSDSKIVIVRSEEFVSRVHGFKANLPSVNKCICIDAKAPDDSWTDFYDWTKSQSEENPHEDIKDDDAVYQMYTSGTTGRPKGVIIVQSNVVANIGQVDKYIQRIPMPKNLLVAPVYHAAAAINHFGTIAKGGQNVIHEDFNPVEVAKTLSSEKITNTVMVPAMIQACVYMVPDIDKMDFTTLDHITYGGSPISPEVLTKAMGVFKCDFGQGFGMTENVAVLCFLSFDDHKEALASKPNLLKSCGKPVEGAAIEIRDDNEKEVPRGTIGQVCAKGPQVMQGYWKLEDATKETLTGGWLHTGDAGRMDEDGYVYIEDRIKDMIVSAGENIYSIEVE
;
A
#
# COMPACT_ATOMS: atom_id res chain seq x y z
N ALA A 1 4.44 24.57 5.34
CA ALA A 1 3.95 25.95 5.46
C ALA A 1 2.77 26.19 4.50
N ALA A 2 2.85 25.90 3.19
CA ALA A 2 1.83 26.21 2.20
C ALA A 2 0.42 25.75 2.59
N LEU A 3 0.25 24.48 2.98
CA LEU A 3 -1.05 23.94 3.43
C LEU A 3 -1.66 24.75 4.60
N LYS A 4 -0.84 25.15 5.59
CA LYS A 4 -1.29 25.96 6.72
C LYS A 4 -1.69 27.38 6.29
N ASN A 5 -0.97 27.97 5.35
CA ASN A 5 -1.26 29.31 4.83
C ASN A 5 -2.57 29.35 4.02
N GLU A 6 -3.02 28.22 3.48
CA GLU A 6 -4.36 28.05 2.90
C GLU A 6 -5.45 27.81 3.97
N GLY A 7 -5.10 27.92 5.24
CA GLY A 7 -6.06 27.78 6.35
C GLY A 7 -6.37 26.34 6.76
N LEU A 8 -5.62 25.35 6.29
CA LEU A 8 -5.78 23.98 6.77
C LEU A 8 -5.22 23.85 8.19
N THR A 9 -5.95 23.13 8.99
CA THR A 9 -5.61 22.80 10.38
C THR A 9 -5.45 21.29 10.55
N LYS A 10 -4.94 20.88 11.70
CA LYS A 10 -4.79 19.48 12.08
C LYS A 10 -6.09 18.70 11.85
N GLY A 11 -6.00 17.57 11.17
CA GLY A 11 -7.13 16.73 10.80
C GLY A 11 -7.84 17.10 9.49
N ASP A 12 -7.55 18.28 8.90
CA ASP A 12 -8.06 18.63 7.58
C ASP A 12 -7.41 17.78 6.49
N ARG A 13 -8.12 17.57 5.39
CA ARG A 13 -7.69 16.71 4.29
C ARG A 13 -7.37 17.50 3.04
N PHE A 14 -6.43 16.97 2.28
CA PHE A 14 -6.20 17.35 0.89
C PHE A 14 -5.99 16.10 0.05
N THR A 15 -6.40 16.17 -1.19
CA THR A 15 -6.26 15.06 -2.14
C THR A 15 -5.02 15.27 -3.01
N PHE A 16 -4.32 14.17 -3.31
CA PHE A 16 -3.21 14.16 -4.23
C PHE A 16 -3.44 13.14 -5.35
N LEU A 17 -3.46 13.60 -6.60
CA LEU A 17 -3.64 12.80 -7.81
C LEU A 17 -2.39 12.88 -8.68
N SER A 18 -1.63 11.81 -8.73
CA SER A 18 -0.40 11.71 -9.50
C SER A 18 -0.02 10.26 -9.72
N LYS A 19 0.78 10.00 -10.73
CA LYS A 19 1.68 8.84 -10.73
C LYS A 19 2.77 9.06 -9.68
N ASN A 20 3.69 8.09 -9.51
CA ASN A 20 4.80 8.27 -8.58
C ASN A 20 5.64 9.49 -8.95
N SER A 21 6.00 10.26 -7.95
CA SER A 21 6.92 11.41 -8.08
C SER A 21 7.57 11.74 -6.73
N ASP A 22 8.59 12.56 -6.76
CA ASP A 22 9.25 13.06 -5.55
C ASP A 22 8.32 13.97 -4.75
N GLU A 23 7.54 14.83 -5.40
CA GLU A 23 6.52 15.64 -4.72
C GLU A 23 5.50 14.74 -4.00
N TYR A 24 5.06 13.65 -4.64
CA TYR A 24 4.12 12.71 -4.02
C TYR A 24 4.73 12.05 -2.79
N ALA A 25 5.95 11.56 -2.90
CA ALA A 25 6.68 10.96 -1.79
C ALA A 25 6.88 11.94 -0.63
N LEU A 26 7.21 13.21 -0.92
CA LEU A 26 7.42 14.26 0.08
C LEU A 26 6.13 14.72 0.75
N MET A 27 4.97 14.64 0.07
CA MET A 27 3.69 15.11 0.60
C MET A 27 3.25 14.38 1.86
N TYR A 28 3.52 13.07 1.97
CA TYR A 28 3.23 12.32 3.20
C TYR A 28 3.94 12.91 4.41
N TYR A 29 5.24 13.24 4.27
CA TYR A 29 6.02 13.82 5.37
C TYR A 29 5.65 15.27 5.65
N ALA A 30 5.42 16.06 4.59
CA ALA A 30 5.00 17.44 4.75
C ALA A 30 3.67 17.54 5.50
N ALA A 31 2.72 16.68 5.17
CA ALA A 31 1.41 16.60 5.80
C ALA A 31 1.51 16.09 7.25
N SER A 32 2.26 15.00 7.48
CA SER A 32 2.47 14.44 8.81
C SER A 32 3.06 15.45 9.79
N LYS A 33 4.02 16.31 9.34
CA LYS A 33 4.61 17.37 10.18
C LYS A 33 3.63 18.42 10.69
N VAL A 34 2.49 18.54 10.08
CA VAL A 34 1.47 19.55 10.43
C VAL A 34 0.11 18.94 10.80
N GLY A 35 0.03 17.60 10.85
CA GLY A 35 -1.19 16.88 11.18
C GLY A 35 -2.31 17.02 10.14
N ILE A 36 -1.98 17.42 8.91
CA ILE A 36 -2.92 17.46 7.79
C ILE A 36 -2.89 16.11 7.08
N VAL A 37 -4.05 15.62 6.64
CA VAL A 37 -4.22 14.24 6.18
C VAL A 37 -4.24 14.17 4.66
N PRO A 38 -3.22 13.59 4.00
CA PRO A 38 -3.25 13.33 2.58
C PRO A 38 -4.23 12.21 2.25
N VAL A 39 -4.99 12.41 1.17
CA VAL A 39 -5.87 11.43 0.56
C VAL A 39 -5.30 11.07 -0.81
N PRO A 40 -4.45 10.03 -0.88
CA PRO A 40 -3.84 9.62 -2.14
C PRO A 40 -4.87 8.99 -3.07
N LEU A 41 -4.96 9.47 -4.31
CA LEU A 41 -5.85 8.91 -5.32
C LEU A 41 -5.15 7.91 -6.23
N ASN A 42 -5.83 6.81 -6.50
CA ASN A 42 -5.45 5.92 -7.57
C ASN A 42 -5.74 6.59 -8.92
N TYR A 43 -4.70 6.88 -9.68
CA TYR A 43 -4.81 7.58 -10.97
C TYR A 43 -5.52 6.75 -12.07
N ARG A 44 -5.75 5.45 -11.83
CA ARG A 44 -6.42 4.54 -12.77
C ARG A 44 -7.96 4.53 -12.63
N LEU A 45 -8.49 5.21 -11.61
CA LEU A 45 -9.93 5.29 -11.39
C LEU A 45 -10.61 6.18 -12.44
N ALA A 46 -11.92 5.99 -12.59
CA ALA A 46 -12.76 6.86 -13.40
C ALA A 46 -13.00 8.21 -12.69
N ASP A 47 -13.38 9.24 -13.49
CA ASP A 47 -13.63 10.59 -12.98
C ASP A 47 -14.69 10.62 -11.87
N ALA A 48 -15.75 9.84 -12.01
CA ALA A 48 -16.80 9.74 -11.01
C ALA A 48 -16.33 9.14 -9.67
N GLU A 49 -15.31 8.26 -9.71
CA GLU A 49 -14.71 7.72 -8.50
C GLU A 49 -13.78 8.74 -7.84
N TRP A 50 -13.01 9.51 -8.63
CA TRP A 50 -12.21 10.62 -8.09
C TRP A 50 -13.11 11.68 -7.47
N GLU A 51 -14.16 12.10 -8.16
CA GLU A 51 -15.16 13.07 -7.66
C GLU A 51 -15.73 12.60 -6.32
N TYR A 52 -16.18 11.34 -6.25
CA TYR A 52 -16.69 10.76 -5.01
C TYR A 52 -15.65 10.77 -3.87
N ILE A 53 -14.41 10.35 -4.13
CA ILE A 53 -13.38 10.28 -3.07
C ILE A 53 -13.01 11.68 -2.58
N ILE A 54 -12.85 12.65 -3.45
CA ILE A 54 -12.53 14.04 -3.11
C ILE A 54 -13.64 14.66 -2.24
N ASP A 55 -14.90 14.50 -2.66
CA ASP A 55 -16.06 15.02 -1.94
C ASP A 55 -16.26 14.28 -0.61
N ASN A 56 -16.25 12.95 -0.59
CA ASN A 56 -16.45 12.14 0.61
C ASN A 56 -15.39 12.39 1.66
N SER A 57 -14.15 12.65 1.26
CA SER A 57 -13.04 12.95 2.18
C SER A 57 -13.10 14.35 2.79
N ASP A 58 -13.99 15.23 2.36
CA ASP A 58 -14.00 16.66 2.68
C ASP A 58 -12.66 17.35 2.36
N SER A 59 -12.00 16.95 1.28
CA SER A 59 -10.73 17.54 0.90
C SER A 59 -10.87 19.02 0.59
N LYS A 60 -10.06 19.84 1.26
CA LYS A 60 -10.07 21.31 1.08
C LYS A 60 -9.19 21.77 -0.08
N ILE A 61 -8.17 20.97 -0.41
CA ILE A 61 -7.24 21.23 -1.51
C ILE A 61 -7.14 19.97 -2.37
N VAL A 62 -7.05 20.17 -3.68
CA VAL A 62 -6.74 19.10 -4.63
C VAL A 62 -5.44 19.44 -5.34
N ILE A 63 -4.43 18.58 -5.23
CA ILE A 63 -3.14 18.71 -5.92
C ILE A 63 -3.08 17.67 -7.00
N VAL A 64 -2.85 18.09 -8.24
CA VAL A 64 -2.94 17.24 -9.43
C VAL A 64 -1.70 17.40 -10.29
N ARG A 65 -1.07 16.30 -10.66
CA ARG A 65 0.08 16.31 -11.57
C ARG A 65 -0.29 15.82 -12.95
N SER A 66 0.22 16.46 -13.97
CA SER A 66 0.06 16.26 -15.42
C SER A 66 -1.16 16.94 -16.04
N GLU A 67 -0.99 17.35 -17.28
CA GLU A 67 -2.03 18.00 -18.10
C GLU A 67 -3.31 17.12 -18.22
N GLU A 68 -3.12 15.81 -18.39
CA GLU A 68 -4.22 14.85 -18.50
C GLU A 68 -5.12 14.88 -17.26
N PHE A 69 -4.52 14.71 -16.07
CA PHE A 69 -5.29 14.64 -14.83
C PHE A 69 -5.87 15.99 -14.43
N VAL A 70 -5.13 17.07 -14.67
CA VAL A 70 -5.63 18.45 -14.43
C VAL A 70 -6.86 18.72 -15.29
N SER A 71 -6.85 18.37 -16.57
CA SER A 71 -8.00 18.55 -17.46
C SER A 71 -9.23 17.75 -17.00
N ARG A 72 -9.04 16.50 -16.57
CA ARG A 72 -10.12 15.64 -16.07
C ARG A 72 -10.73 16.21 -14.78
N VAL A 73 -9.91 16.56 -13.78
CA VAL A 73 -10.38 17.16 -12.52
C VAL A 73 -11.05 18.51 -12.75
N HIS A 74 -10.52 19.33 -13.65
CA HIS A 74 -11.14 20.61 -14.01
C HIS A 74 -12.58 20.42 -14.54
N GLY A 75 -12.84 19.33 -15.27
CA GLY A 75 -14.15 19.01 -15.84
C GLY A 75 -15.26 18.81 -14.80
N PHE A 76 -14.94 18.30 -13.61
CA PHE A 76 -15.92 18.07 -12.53
C PHE A 76 -15.70 18.93 -11.28
N LYS A 77 -14.70 19.80 -11.28
CA LYS A 77 -14.34 20.65 -10.12
C LYS A 77 -15.53 21.41 -9.52
N ALA A 78 -16.46 21.86 -10.36
CA ALA A 78 -17.64 22.59 -9.90
C ALA A 78 -18.57 21.77 -8.97
N ASN A 79 -18.42 20.44 -8.97
CA ASN A 79 -19.19 19.53 -8.13
C ASN A 79 -18.51 19.28 -6.75
N LEU A 80 -17.39 19.92 -6.45
CA LEU A 80 -16.59 19.72 -5.24
C LEU A 80 -16.71 20.92 -4.29
N PRO A 81 -17.79 21.02 -3.49
CA PRO A 81 -18.07 22.20 -2.67
C PRO A 81 -17.06 22.39 -1.53
N SER A 82 -16.39 21.34 -1.06
CA SER A 82 -15.36 21.40 0.00
C SER A 82 -14.01 21.92 -0.50
N VAL A 83 -13.77 21.88 -1.82
CA VAL A 83 -12.47 22.23 -2.41
C VAL A 83 -12.35 23.74 -2.59
N ASN A 84 -11.49 24.33 -1.79
CA ASN A 84 -11.23 25.77 -1.82
C ASN A 84 -10.12 26.15 -2.80
N LYS A 85 -9.22 25.21 -3.13
CA LYS A 85 -8.06 25.46 -3.99
C LYS A 85 -7.65 24.23 -4.81
N CYS A 86 -7.32 24.48 -6.07
CA CYS A 86 -6.73 23.49 -6.94
C CYS A 86 -5.28 23.88 -7.27
N ILE A 87 -4.38 22.90 -7.25
CA ILE A 87 -2.96 23.09 -7.50
C ILE A 87 -2.53 22.12 -8.58
N CYS A 88 -1.82 22.62 -9.59
CA CYS A 88 -1.28 21.80 -10.68
C CYS A 88 0.24 21.66 -10.57
N ILE A 89 0.75 20.48 -10.94
CA ILE A 89 2.17 20.16 -11.03
C ILE A 89 2.44 19.70 -12.47
N ASP A 90 3.49 20.21 -13.09
CA ASP A 90 3.88 19.85 -14.47
C ASP A 90 2.72 19.97 -15.47
N ALA A 91 1.86 20.94 -15.27
CA ALA A 91 0.69 21.21 -16.08
C ALA A 91 0.37 22.70 -16.11
N LYS A 92 -0.21 23.16 -17.20
CA LYS A 92 -0.70 24.55 -17.29
C LYS A 92 -1.99 24.69 -16.50
N ALA A 93 -2.08 25.75 -15.67
CA ALA A 93 -3.33 26.11 -14.99
C ALA A 93 -4.45 26.37 -16.04
N PRO A 94 -5.59 25.64 -15.96
CA PRO A 94 -6.70 25.83 -16.91
C PRO A 94 -7.34 27.22 -16.85
N ASP A 95 -7.41 27.78 -15.64
CA ASP A 95 -7.91 29.12 -15.35
C ASP A 95 -7.34 29.66 -14.03
N ASP A 96 -7.77 30.87 -13.61
CA ASP A 96 -7.31 31.54 -12.39
C ASP A 96 -7.69 30.82 -11.08
N SER A 97 -8.51 29.77 -11.14
CA SER A 97 -8.85 28.94 -9.97
C SER A 97 -7.80 27.86 -9.65
N TRP A 98 -6.81 27.71 -10.52
CA TRP A 98 -5.66 26.82 -10.35
C TRP A 98 -4.39 27.61 -10.05
N THR A 99 -3.52 27.04 -9.25
CA THR A 99 -2.22 27.63 -8.91
C THR A 99 -1.13 26.63 -9.23
N ASP A 100 -0.04 27.08 -9.84
CA ASP A 100 1.15 26.25 -10.03
C ASP A 100 1.78 25.87 -8.70
N PHE A 101 2.19 24.63 -8.53
CA PHE A 101 2.73 24.08 -7.28
C PHE A 101 4.02 24.77 -6.86
N TYR A 102 4.92 25.03 -7.82
CA TYR A 102 6.22 25.62 -7.51
C TYR A 102 6.06 27.11 -7.14
N ASP A 103 5.14 27.82 -7.81
CA ASP A 103 4.79 29.20 -7.42
C ASP A 103 4.10 29.24 -6.04
N TRP A 104 3.23 28.27 -5.73
CA TRP A 104 2.57 28.16 -4.45
C TRP A 104 3.53 27.86 -3.30
N THR A 105 4.62 27.12 -3.56
CA THR A 105 5.57 26.70 -2.52
C THR A 105 6.79 27.59 -2.38
N LYS A 106 7.23 28.30 -3.42
CA LYS A 106 8.56 28.96 -3.49
C LYS A 106 8.81 30.07 -2.46
N SER A 107 7.75 30.69 -1.94
CA SER A 107 7.86 31.78 -0.95
C SER A 107 7.52 31.34 0.48
N GLN A 108 7.37 30.03 0.70
CA GLN A 108 6.97 29.50 1.98
C GLN A 108 8.16 29.35 2.94
N SER A 109 7.88 29.43 4.26
CA SER A 109 8.89 29.17 5.28
C SER A 109 9.41 27.74 5.20
N GLU A 110 10.73 27.58 5.29
CA GLU A 110 11.43 26.30 5.39
C GLU A 110 11.60 25.83 6.85
N GLU A 111 11.20 26.65 7.82
CA GLU A 111 11.29 26.30 9.22
C GLU A 111 10.39 25.12 9.59
N ASN A 112 10.87 24.30 10.54
CA ASN A 112 10.04 23.22 11.07
C ASN A 112 8.82 23.81 11.78
N PRO A 113 7.59 23.40 11.44
CA PRO A 113 6.38 23.97 12.04
C PRO A 113 6.20 23.66 13.53
N HIS A 114 6.93 22.67 14.08
CA HIS A 114 6.87 22.27 15.50
C HIS A 114 5.45 22.02 16.02
N GLU A 115 4.57 21.45 15.19
CA GLU A 115 3.22 21.09 15.62
C GLU A 115 3.24 19.94 16.62
N ASP A 116 2.32 19.96 17.56
CA ASP A 116 2.13 18.90 18.55
C ASP A 116 1.35 17.72 17.94
N ILE A 117 2.07 16.85 17.24
CA ILE A 117 1.51 15.66 16.60
C ILE A 117 1.48 14.51 17.61
N LYS A 118 0.33 13.84 17.70
CA LYS A 118 0.07 12.72 18.61
C LYS A 118 0.10 11.38 17.86
N ASP A 119 0.29 10.30 18.59
CA ASP A 119 0.32 8.94 18.07
C ASP A 119 -0.99 8.51 17.42
N ASP A 120 -2.10 9.07 17.86
CA ASP A 120 -3.47 8.83 17.37
C ASP A 120 -3.93 9.84 16.29
N ASP A 121 -3.08 10.78 15.88
CA ASP A 121 -3.37 11.66 14.75
C ASP A 121 -3.32 10.88 13.43
N ALA A 122 -4.30 11.13 12.55
CA ALA A 122 -4.33 10.54 11.23
C ALA A 122 -3.11 10.99 10.39
N VAL A 123 -2.43 10.02 9.75
CA VAL A 123 -1.26 10.25 8.92
C VAL A 123 -1.59 10.22 7.44
N TYR A 124 -2.56 9.41 7.05
CA TYR A 124 -3.16 9.39 5.71
C TYR A 124 -4.53 8.70 5.74
N GLN A 125 -5.31 8.94 4.69
CA GLN A 125 -6.59 8.27 4.46
C GLN A 125 -6.60 7.68 3.05
N MET A 126 -6.39 6.38 2.96
CA MET A 126 -6.43 5.65 1.69
C MET A 126 -7.82 5.05 1.45
N TYR A 127 -8.26 5.10 0.19
CA TYR A 127 -9.55 4.52 -0.19
C TYR A 127 -9.37 3.12 -0.76
N THR A 128 -10.16 2.17 -0.25
CA THR A 128 -10.22 0.80 -0.74
C THR A 128 -11.51 0.58 -1.53
N SER A 129 -11.46 -0.27 -2.57
CA SER A 129 -12.65 -0.73 -3.27
C SER A 129 -13.51 -1.53 -2.30
N GLY A 130 -14.53 -0.88 -1.75
CA GLY A 130 -15.47 -1.56 -0.85
C GLY A 130 -16.24 -2.66 -1.59
N THR A 131 -16.39 -3.80 -0.94
CA THR A 131 -17.23 -4.91 -1.43
C THR A 131 -18.73 -4.54 -1.57
N THR A 132 -19.12 -3.34 -1.14
CA THR A 132 -20.50 -2.80 -1.17
C THR A 132 -20.73 -1.73 -2.22
N GLY A 133 -19.79 -1.52 -3.15
CA GLY A 133 -19.96 -0.68 -4.34
C GLY A 133 -19.29 0.70 -4.29
N ARG A 134 -19.11 1.34 -3.13
CA ARG A 134 -18.38 2.62 -3.03
C ARG A 134 -17.09 2.48 -2.22
N PRO A 135 -16.00 3.15 -2.65
CA PRO A 135 -14.73 3.14 -1.90
C PRO A 135 -14.90 3.64 -0.46
N LYS A 136 -14.21 2.98 0.49
CA LYS A 136 -14.19 3.34 1.91
C LYS A 136 -12.86 4.01 2.25
N GLY A 137 -12.89 5.15 2.92
CA GLY A 137 -11.69 5.85 3.38
C GLY A 137 -11.16 5.26 4.69
N VAL A 138 -10.06 4.53 4.61
CA VAL A 138 -9.38 3.92 5.76
C VAL A 138 -8.55 4.97 6.49
N ILE A 139 -8.79 5.18 7.78
CA ILE A 139 -8.05 6.13 8.61
C ILE A 139 -6.88 5.40 9.27
N ILE A 140 -5.67 5.74 8.87
CA ILE A 140 -4.43 5.26 9.46
C ILE A 140 -3.80 6.36 10.28
N VAL A 141 -3.41 6.03 11.53
CA VAL A 141 -2.80 6.98 12.47
C VAL A 141 -1.28 6.78 12.56
N GLN A 142 -0.59 7.76 13.15
CA GLN A 142 0.88 7.78 13.25
C GLN A 142 1.43 6.48 13.87
N SER A 143 0.85 6.04 15.00
CA SER A 143 1.28 4.81 15.68
C SER A 143 1.11 3.54 14.84
N ASN A 144 0.07 3.45 13.98
CA ASN A 144 -0.11 2.30 13.10
C ASN A 144 1.07 2.15 12.12
N VAL A 145 1.48 3.26 11.49
CA VAL A 145 2.60 3.27 10.53
C VAL A 145 3.90 2.94 11.22
N VAL A 146 4.20 3.57 12.37
CA VAL A 146 5.42 3.30 13.15
C VAL A 146 5.48 1.83 13.58
N ALA A 147 4.35 1.28 14.05
CA ALA A 147 4.27 -0.13 14.42
C ALA A 147 4.55 -1.05 13.22
N ASN A 148 3.91 -0.80 12.06
CA ASN A 148 4.10 -1.67 10.90
C ASN A 148 5.51 -1.55 10.31
N ILE A 149 6.15 -0.35 10.32
CA ILE A 149 7.57 -0.20 9.98
C ILE A 149 8.42 -1.10 10.89
N GLY A 150 8.22 -1.05 12.22
CA GLY A 150 8.95 -1.88 13.17
C GLY A 150 8.75 -3.38 12.95
N GLN A 151 7.52 -3.79 12.65
CA GLN A 151 7.16 -5.19 12.39
C GLN A 151 7.86 -5.78 11.15
N VAL A 152 8.03 -4.95 10.10
CA VAL A 152 8.64 -5.41 8.83
C VAL A 152 10.14 -5.10 8.74
N ASP A 153 10.70 -4.38 9.70
CA ASP A 153 12.08 -3.91 9.67
C ASP A 153 13.10 -5.04 9.41
N LYS A 154 12.98 -6.15 10.11
CA LYS A 154 13.86 -7.31 9.95
C LYS A 154 13.73 -8.04 8.60
N TYR A 155 12.63 -7.78 7.88
CA TYR A 155 12.38 -8.41 6.59
C TYR A 155 12.70 -7.45 5.43
N ILE A 156 12.04 -6.30 5.39
CA ILE A 156 12.08 -5.38 4.25
C ILE A 156 13.26 -4.40 4.35
N GLN A 157 13.70 -4.08 5.60
CA GLN A 157 14.71 -3.05 5.85
C GLN A 157 15.94 -3.62 6.56
N ARG A 158 16.36 -4.82 6.19
CA ARG A 158 17.50 -5.52 6.81
C ARG A 158 18.87 -4.91 6.48
N ILE A 159 18.93 -4.00 5.50
CA ILE A 159 20.16 -3.32 5.09
C ILE A 159 20.19 -1.93 5.72
N PRO A 160 21.32 -1.50 6.33
CA PRO A 160 21.51 -0.12 6.73
C PRO A 160 21.56 0.81 5.51
N MET A 161 20.86 1.95 5.59
CA MET A 161 20.79 2.96 4.52
C MET A 161 20.45 2.33 3.15
N PRO A 162 19.31 1.65 3.01
CA PRO A 162 18.94 0.97 1.78
C PRO A 162 18.77 1.96 0.62
N LYS A 163 19.08 1.52 -0.60
CA LYS A 163 18.72 2.22 -1.83
C LYS A 163 17.58 1.44 -2.48
N ASN A 164 16.37 1.89 -2.27
CA ASN A 164 15.14 1.23 -2.70
C ASN A 164 14.69 1.74 -4.07
N LEU A 165 14.24 0.85 -4.95
CA LEU A 165 13.50 1.22 -6.14
C LEU A 165 11.99 1.26 -5.83
N LEU A 166 11.42 2.46 -5.89
CA LEU A 166 9.99 2.71 -5.69
C LEU A 166 9.28 2.70 -7.05
N VAL A 167 8.80 1.55 -7.47
CA VAL A 167 8.11 1.33 -8.76
C VAL A 167 6.64 1.00 -8.58
N ALA A 168 6.26 0.36 -7.49
CA ALA A 168 4.85 0.17 -7.16
C ALA A 168 4.20 1.53 -6.79
N PRO A 169 2.90 1.74 -7.13
CA PRO A 169 2.25 3.03 -6.90
C PRO A 169 2.16 3.40 -5.41
N VAL A 170 2.63 4.59 -5.04
CA VAL A 170 2.66 5.06 -3.64
C VAL A 170 1.28 5.40 -3.05
N TYR A 171 0.23 5.41 -3.85
CA TYR A 171 -1.14 5.46 -3.34
C TYR A 171 -1.62 4.12 -2.78
N HIS A 172 -0.86 3.03 -2.98
CA HIS A 172 -1.11 1.74 -2.33
C HIS A 172 -0.25 1.59 -1.08
N ALA A 173 -0.85 1.02 -0.06
CA ALA A 173 -0.27 0.84 1.26
C ALA A 173 1.09 0.11 1.25
N ALA A 174 1.25 -0.94 0.44
CA ALA A 174 2.51 -1.70 0.35
C ALA A 174 3.69 -0.86 -0.17
N ALA A 175 3.46 0.02 -1.17
CA ALA A 175 4.50 0.91 -1.65
C ALA A 175 4.78 2.04 -0.66
N ALA A 176 3.74 2.57 -0.01
CA ALA A 176 3.87 3.62 1.00
C ALA A 176 4.69 3.15 2.20
N ILE A 177 4.40 1.96 2.76
CA ILE A 177 5.16 1.44 3.91
C ILE A 177 6.63 1.16 3.56
N ASN A 178 6.91 0.66 2.36
CA ASN A 178 8.28 0.45 1.88
C ASN A 178 9.03 1.79 1.75
N HIS A 179 8.37 2.82 1.19
CA HIS A 179 8.89 4.17 1.11
C HIS A 179 9.23 4.73 2.51
N PHE A 180 8.30 4.61 3.46
CA PHE A 180 8.49 5.11 4.83
C PHE A 180 9.62 4.35 5.56
N GLY A 181 9.65 3.02 5.45
CA GLY A 181 10.69 2.19 6.04
C GLY A 181 12.08 2.51 5.50
N THR A 182 12.20 2.76 4.19
CA THR A 182 13.46 3.17 3.57
C THR A 182 13.99 4.46 4.18
N ILE A 183 13.15 5.49 4.30
CA ILE A 183 13.55 6.78 4.88
C ILE A 183 13.82 6.67 6.38
N ALA A 184 13.06 5.87 7.12
CA ALA A 184 13.29 5.61 8.54
C ALA A 184 14.68 5.01 8.82
N LYS A 185 15.26 4.29 7.88
CA LYS A 185 16.64 3.76 7.92
C LYS A 185 17.71 4.72 7.38
N GLY A 186 17.35 5.96 7.05
CA GLY A 186 18.26 6.92 6.42
C GLY A 186 18.63 6.55 4.99
N GLY A 187 17.83 5.71 4.34
CA GLY A 187 18.02 5.26 2.97
C GLY A 187 17.55 6.24 1.91
N GLN A 188 17.62 5.81 0.66
CA GLN A 188 17.27 6.59 -0.52
C GLN A 188 16.22 5.85 -1.36
N ASN A 189 15.19 6.54 -1.85
CA ASN A 189 14.28 6.04 -2.86
C ASN A 189 14.69 6.54 -4.25
N VAL A 190 14.83 5.62 -5.20
CA VAL A 190 14.85 5.90 -6.63
C VAL A 190 13.43 5.70 -7.13
N ILE A 191 12.83 6.71 -7.72
CA ILE A 191 11.39 6.72 -8.04
C ILE A 191 11.19 6.55 -9.54
N HIS A 192 10.42 5.53 -9.93
CA HIS A 192 9.89 5.41 -11.27
C HIS A 192 8.44 5.90 -11.28
N GLU A 193 8.14 6.78 -12.22
CA GLU A 193 6.79 7.34 -12.38
C GLU A 193 5.74 6.25 -12.64
N ASP A 194 6.11 5.28 -13.47
CA ASP A 194 5.27 4.13 -13.84
C ASP A 194 6.14 2.89 -14.05
N PHE A 195 5.50 1.73 -14.13
CA PHE A 195 6.19 0.47 -14.36
C PHE A 195 6.51 0.27 -15.85
N ASN A 196 7.79 0.11 -16.13
CA ASN A 196 8.29 -0.41 -17.41
C ASN A 196 9.34 -1.49 -17.10
N PRO A 197 9.15 -2.75 -17.53
CA PRO A 197 10.02 -3.85 -17.14
C PRO A 197 11.48 -3.66 -17.57
N VAL A 198 11.72 -3.06 -18.74
CA VAL A 198 13.08 -2.82 -19.27
C VAL A 198 13.79 -1.75 -18.43
N GLU A 199 13.11 -0.65 -18.12
CA GLU A 199 13.68 0.41 -17.31
C GLU A 199 13.88 -0.04 -15.85
N VAL A 200 12.96 -0.85 -15.29
CA VAL A 200 13.12 -1.45 -13.96
C VAL A 200 14.38 -2.32 -13.91
N ALA A 201 14.55 -3.24 -14.86
CA ALA A 201 15.73 -4.11 -14.90
C ALA A 201 17.04 -3.31 -15.04
N LYS A 202 17.06 -2.29 -15.92
CA LYS A 202 18.20 -1.39 -16.05
C LYS A 202 18.52 -0.67 -14.74
N THR A 203 17.52 -0.08 -14.09
CA THR A 203 17.71 0.66 -12.83
C THR A 203 18.20 -0.26 -11.72
N LEU A 204 17.61 -1.47 -11.57
CA LEU A 204 18.08 -2.47 -10.61
C LEU A 204 19.56 -2.81 -10.80
N SER A 205 20.01 -2.89 -12.06
CA SER A 205 21.39 -3.23 -12.42
C SER A 205 22.35 -2.06 -12.29
N SER A 206 21.99 -0.86 -12.78
CA SER A 206 22.93 0.27 -12.93
C SER A 206 22.99 1.19 -11.72
N GLU A 207 21.86 1.35 -10.99
CA GLU A 207 21.74 2.31 -9.89
C GLU A 207 22.13 1.75 -8.53
N LYS A 208 22.67 0.53 -8.48
CA LYS A 208 23.04 -0.17 -7.22
C LYS A 208 21.87 -0.23 -6.23
N ILE A 209 20.70 -0.57 -6.74
CA ILE A 209 19.51 -0.79 -5.92
C ILE A 209 19.76 -1.97 -4.98
N THR A 210 19.34 -1.82 -3.72
CA THR A 210 19.48 -2.89 -2.72
C THR A 210 18.18 -3.68 -2.53
N ASN A 211 17.04 -3.04 -2.71
CA ASN A 211 15.73 -3.69 -2.51
C ASN A 211 14.63 -3.00 -3.32
N THR A 212 13.54 -3.72 -3.53
CA THR A 212 12.32 -3.19 -4.13
C THR A 212 11.10 -4.00 -3.71
N VAL A 213 9.92 -3.38 -3.82
CA VAL A 213 8.62 -4.07 -3.69
C VAL A 213 7.95 -4.09 -5.06
N MET A 214 7.55 -5.27 -5.51
CA MET A 214 6.86 -5.48 -6.79
C MET A 214 5.66 -6.41 -6.61
N VAL A 215 4.64 -6.26 -7.44
CA VAL A 215 3.59 -7.29 -7.54
C VAL A 215 4.06 -8.43 -8.45
N PRO A 216 3.54 -9.67 -8.30
CA PRO A 216 3.95 -10.82 -9.11
C PRO A 216 3.96 -10.59 -10.62
N ALA A 217 2.96 -9.86 -11.15
CA ALA A 217 2.90 -9.52 -12.57
C ALA A 217 4.07 -8.64 -13.04
N MET A 218 4.58 -7.73 -12.19
CA MET A 218 5.79 -6.93 -12.50
C MET A 218 7.03 -7.82 -12.54
N ILE A 219 7.19 -8.74 -11.60
CA ILE A 219 8.29 -9.71 -11.56
C ILE A 219 8.26 -10.56 -12.82
N GLN A 220 7.08 -11.11 -13.16
CA GLN A 220 6.87 -11.90 -14.35
C GLN A 220 7.25 -11.13 -15.63
N ALA A 221 6.79 -9.88 -15.76
CA ALA A 221 7.13 -9.05 -16.89
C ALA A 221 8.66 -8.82 -17.01
N CYS A 222 9.35 -8.56 -15.91
CA CYS A 222 10.81 -8.41 -15.93
C CYS A 222 11.49 -9.67 -16.45
N VAL A 223 11.17 -10.86 -15.90
CA VAL A 223 11.91 -12.09 -16.22
C VAL A 223 11.55 -12.72 -17.59
N TYR A 224 10.42 -12.34 -18.19
CA TYR A 224 9.99 -12.87 -19.48
C TYR A 224 10.05 -11.90 -20.65
N MET A 225 9.98 -10.58 -20.37
CA MET A 225 9.89 -9.57 -21.44
C MET A 225 11.16 -8.75 -21.62
N VAL A 226 12.09 -8.77 -20.64
CA VAL A 226 13.35 -8.02 -20.77
C VAL A 226 14.39 -8.84 -21.51
N PRO A 227 14.87 -8.39 -22.67
CA PRO A 227 15.91 -9.10 -23.41
C PRO A 227 17.22 -9.17 -22.60
N ASP A 228 17.89 -10.32 -22.67
CA ASP A 228 19.21 -10.54 -22.05
C ASP A 228 19.29 -10.19 -20.53
N ILE A 229 18.19 -10.28 -19.81
CA ILE A 229 18.12 -9.95 -18.37
C ILE A 229 19.10 -10.80 -17.54
N ASP A 230 19.35 -12.03 -17.96
CA ASP A 230 20.30 -12.97 -17.33
C ASP A 230 21.77 -12.53 -17.44
N LYS A 231 22.07 -11.58 -18.33
CA LYS A 231 23.40 -10.96 -18.50
C LYS A 231 23.60 -9.67 -17.70
N MET A 232 22.53 -9.14 -17.08
CA MET A 232 22.59 -7.95 -16.27
C MET A 232 23.22 -8.22 -14.89
N ASP A 233 23.82 -7.20 -14.29
CA ASP A 233 24.42 -7.30 -12.97
C ASP A 233 23.43 -6.86 -11.87
N PHE A 234 23.03 -7.81 -11.03
CA PHE A 234 22.15 -7.59 -9.87
C PHE A 234 22.87 -7.85 -8.55
N THR A 235 24.18 -7.83 -8.50
CA THR A 235 24.98 -8.19 -7.30
C THR A 235 24.74 -7.29 -6.10
N THR A 236 24.22 -6.07 -6.30
CA THR A 236 23.85 -5.14 -5.22
C THR A 236 22.44 -5.37 -4.68
N LEU A 237 21.60 -6.10 -5.42
CA LEU A 237 20.23 -6.37 -5.04
C LEU A 237 20.19 -7.46 -3.98
N ASP A 238 19.82 -7.09 -2.75
CA ASP A 238 19.76 -7.99 -1.61
C ASP A 238 18.45 -8.79 -1.60
N HIS A 239 17.33 -8.13 -1.86
CA HIS A 239 16.05 -8.81 -1.90
C HIS A 239 14.98 -8.09 -2.74
N ILE A 240 14.00 -8.89 -3.16
CA ILE A 240 12.73 -8.43 -3.72
C ILE A 240 11.61 -8.90 -2.80
N THR A 241 10.80 -7.97 -2.31
CA THR A 241 9.56 -8.30 -1.61
C THR A 241 8.38 -8.20 -2.58
N TYR A 242 7.46 -9.14 -2.50
CA TYR A 242 6.25 -9.11 -3.31
C TYR A 242 4.99 -9.32 -2.47
N GLY A 243 3.84 -9.01 -3.04
CA GLY A 243 2.55 -9.16 -2.38
C GLY A 243 1.38 -8.70 -3.24
N GLY A 244 0.18 -8.65 -2.65
CA GLY A 244 -1.05 -8.26 -3.33
C GLY A 244 -1.70 -9.38 -4.16
N SER A 245 -0.94 -10.44 -4.52
CA SER A 245 -1.45 -11.65 -5.15
C SER A 245 -0.42 -12.80 -5.00
N PRO A 246 -0.83 -14.07 -5.18
CA PRO A 246 0.09 -15.20 -5.24
C PRO A 246 1.04 -15.09 -6.43
N ILE A 247 2.22 -15.71 -6.30
CA ILE A 247 3.19 -15.90 -7.40
C ILE A 247 3.28 -17.38 -7.74
N SER A 248 3.33 -17.71 -9.04
CA SER A 248 3.54 -19.11 -9.41
C SER A 248 4.96 -19.58 -9.08
N PRO A 249 5.15 -20.84 -8.63
CA PRO A 249 6.47 -21.39 -8.35
C PRO A 249 7.43 -21.29 -9.55
N GLU A 250 6.92 -21.38 -10.76
CA GLU A 250 7.72 -21.26 -12.00
C GLU A 250 8.30 -19.85 -12.14
N VAL A 251 7.45 -18.81 -12.01
CA VAL A 251 7.88 -17.40 -12.09
C VAL A 251 8.88 -17.09 -10.99
N LEU A 252 8.60 -17.54 -9.76
CA LEU A 252 9.48 -17.31 -8.61
C LEU A 252 10.85 -17.97 -8.82
N THR A 253 10.90 -19.25 -9.21
CA THR A 253 12.15 -19.97 -9.46
C THR A 253 12.97 -19.28 -10.54
N LYS A 254 12.33 -18.86 -11.63
CA LYS A 254 13.00 -18.11 -12.69
C LYS A 254 13.53 -16.77 -12.19
N ALA A 255 12.73 -16.02 -11.43
CA ALA A 255 13.12 -14.73 -10.87
C ALA A 255 14.32 -14.86 -9.92
N MET A 256 14.30 -15.84 -9.03
CA MET A 256 15.43 -16.11 -8.13
C MET A 256 16.71 -16.49 -8.91
N GLY A 257 16.58 -17.22 -10.01
CA GLY A 257 17.72 -17.56 -10.89
C GLY A 257 18.29 -16.36 -11.63
N VAL A 258 17.44 -15.41 -12.05
CA VAL A 258 17.82 -14.20 -12.78
C VAL A 258 18.41 -13.16 -11.81
N PHE A 259 17.67 -12.77 -10.79
CA PHE A 259 18.06 -11.68 -9.88
C PHE A 259 19.11 -12.12 -8.84
N LYS A 260 19.21 -13.40 -8.54
CA LYS A 260 20.15 -13.99 -7.57
C LYS A 260 20.12 -13.32 -6.21
N CYS A 261 18.96 -12.86 -5.80
CA CYS A 261 18.67 -12.24 -4.51
C CYS A 261 17.60 -13.01 -3.73
N ASP A 262 17.38 -12.62 -2.49
CA ASP A 262 16.32 -13.21 -1.67
C ASP A 262 14.93 -12.70 -2.08
N PHE A 263 13.91 -13.55 -1.90
CA PHE A 263 12.50 -13.20 -2.13
C PHE A 263 11.70 -13.38 -0.86
N GLY A 264 10.80 -12.44 -0.58
CA GLY A 264 9.87 -12.48 0.54
C GLY A 264 8.48 -12.04 0.12
N GLN A 265 7.44 -12.59 0.76
CA GLN A 265 6.06 -12.24 0.47
C GLN A 265 5.41 -11.55 1.67
N GLY A 266 4.81 -10.36 1.43
CA GLY A 266 3.94 -9.69 2.38
C GLY A 266 2.47 -9.89 2.05
N PHE A 267 1.67 -10.30 3.03
CA PHE A 267 0.22 -10.31 2.97
C PHE A 267 -0.35 -9.29 3.94
N GLY A 268 -1.35 -8.55 3.50
CA GLY A 268 -2.08 -7.59 4.30
C GLY A 268 -3.01 -6.74 3.44
N MET A 269 -3.58 -5.73 4.05
CA MET A 269 -4.59 -4.85 3.46
C MET A 269 -4.40 -3.42 3.96
N THR A 270 -5.07 -2.47 3.36
CA THR A 270 -4.98 -1.05 3.77
C THR A 270 -5.42 -0.86 5.22
N GLU A 271 -6.40 -1.63 5.69
CA GLU A 271 -6.95 -1.60 7.05
C GLU A 271 -5.96 -2.03 8.15
N ASN A 272 -4.83 -2.59 7.76
CA ASN A 272 -3.72 -2.90 8.68
C ASN A 272 -2.39 -2.28 8.22
N VAL A 273 -2.43 -1.11 7.64
CA VAL A 273 -1.34 -0.36 7.00
C VAL A 273 -0.84 -1.04 5.74
N ALA A 274 -0.26 -2.25 5.82
CA ALA A 274 0.22 -2.98 4.65
C ALA A 274 0.52 -4.46 4.91
N VAL A 275 1.23 -4.80 6.00
CA VAL A 275 1.73 -6.16 6.21
C VAL A 275 1.17 -6.74 7.51
N LEU A 276 0.51 -7.87 7.38
CA LEU A 276 -0.07 -8.67 8.47
C LEU A 276 0.67 -9.99 8.66
N CYS A 277 1.00 -10.65 7.54
CA CYS A 277 1.84 -11.85 7.52
C CYS A 277 3.03 -11.65 6.60
N PHE A 278 4.09 -12.39 6.87
CA PHE A 278 5.26 -12.42 6.02
C PHE A 278 5.77 -13.84 5.83
N LEU A 279 5.86 -14.29 4.58
CA LEU A 279 6.59 -15.49 4.20
C LEU A 279 8.05 -15.10 4.00
N SER A 280 8.91 -15.59 4.87
CA SER A 280 10.29 -15.12 4.96
C SER A 280 11.16 -15.58 3.78
N PHE A 281 12.34 -14.98 3.68
CA PHE A 281 13.35 -15.35 2.68
C PHE A 281 13.82 -16.82 2.87
N ASP A 282 13.91 -17.26 4.11
CA ASP A 282 14.29 -18.65 4.41
C ASP A 282 13.17 -19.63 4.12
N ASP A 283 11.90 -19.23 4.36
CA ASP A 283 10.73 -20.02 3.96
C ASP A 283 10.69 -20.24 2.46
N HIS A 284 11.05 -19.24 1.64
CA HIS A 284 11.15 -19.38 0.18
C HIS A 284 12.23 -20.38 -0.23
N LYS A 285 13.40 -20.34 0.43
CA LYS A 285 14.50 -21.30 0.17
C LYS A 285 14.07 -22.72 0.56
N GLU A 286 13.44 -22.88 1.73
CA GLU A 286 12.94 -24.17 2.21
C GLU A 286 11.83 -24.71 1.30
N ALA A 287 10.93 -23.84 0.85
CA ALA A 287 9.86 -24.21 -0.08
C ALA A 287 10.39 -24.80 -1.37
N LEU A 288 11.37 -24.15 -1.99
CA LEU A 288 11.99 -24.65 -3.23
C LEU A 288 12.86 -25.88 -3.01
N ALA A 289 13.43 -26.07 -1.83
CA ALA A 289 14.29 -27.22 -1.53
C ALA A 289 13.47 -28.48 -1.18
N SER A 290 12.40 -28.37 -0.39
CA SER A 290 11.74 -29.54 0.19
C SER A 290 10.25 -29.38 0.56
N LYS A 291 9.73 -28.13 0.71
CA LYS A 291 8.36 -27.87 1.18
C LYS A 291 7.57 -26.97 0.23
N PRO A 292 7.28 -27.40 -1.02
CA PRO A 292 6.67 -26.53 -2.05
C PRO A 292 5.32 -25.91 -1.62
N ASN A 293 4.60 -26.55 -0.71
CA ASN A 293 3.32 -26.04 -0.22
C ASN A 293 3.45 -24.72 0.58
N LEU A 294 4.64 -24.40 1.11
CA LEU A 294 4.84 -23.11 1.79
C LEU A 294 4.63 -21.91 0.86
N LEU A 295 4.88 -22.05 -0.45
CA LEU A 295 4.64 -21.00 -1.43
C LEU A 295 3.15 -20.66 -1.64
N LYS A 296 2.25 -21.49 -1.13
CA LYS A 296 0.81 -21.24 -1.13
C LYS A 296 0.37 -20.44 0.12
N SER A 297 1.24 -20.35 1.13
CA SER A 297 0.92 -19.59 2.34
C SER A 297 1.28 -18.12 2.20
N CYS A 298 0.63 -17.29 3.02
CA CYS A 298 0.99 -15.90 3.21
C CYS A 298 2.12 -15.70 4.23
N GLY A 299 2.70 -16.80 4.73
CA GLY A 299 3.66 -16.78 5.82
C GLY A 299 3.02 -16.74 7.21
N LYS A 300 3.77 -16.25 8.18
CA LYS A 300 3.37 -16.16 9.59
C LYS A 300 3.03 -14.72 9.96
N PRO A 301 2.20 -14.51 11.01
CA PRO A 301 1.93 -13.17 11.53
C PRO A 301 3.24 -12.43 11.85
N VAL A 302 3.29 -11.14 11.48
CA VAL A 302 4.44 -10.27 11.85
C VAL A 302 4.46 -10.06 13.37
N GLU A 303 5.61 -9.64 13.89
CA GLU A 303 5.79 -9.46 15.33
C GLU A 303 4.78 -8.48 15.93
N GLY A 304 4.14 -8.87 17.04
CA GLY A 304 3.09 -8.07 17.68
C GLY A 304 1.72 -8.11 17.00
N ALA A 305 1.58 -8.81 15.86
CA ALA A 305 0.30 -9.13 15.28
C ALA A 305 -0.18 -10.51 15.75
N ALA A 306 -1.49 -10.64 15.98
CA ALA A 306 -2.16 -11.92 16.21
C ALA A 306 -3.13 -12.20 15.07
N ILE A 307 -3.21 -13.46 14.66
CA ILE A 307 -4.21 -13.96 13.71
C ILE A 307 -4.93 -15.14 14.33
N GLU A 308 -6.24 -15.12 14.19
CA GLU A 308 -7.13 -16.24 14.47
C GLU A 308 -7.96 -16.54 13.24
N ILE A 309 -8.27 -17.81 13.04
CA ILE A 309 -9.26 -18.23 12.06
C ILE A 309 -10.54 -18.48 12.83
N ARG A 310 -11.62 -17.78 12.49
CA ARG A 310 -12.88 -17.79 13.25
C ARG A 310 -14.05 -18.30 12.44
N ASP A 311 -15.00 -18.94 13.14
CA ASP A 311 -16.29 -19.31 12.61
C ASP A 311 -17.30 -18.15 12.66
N ASP A 312 -18.53 -18.39 12.15
CA ASP A 312 -19.62 -17.42 12.16
C ASP A 312 -20.11 -17.04 13.58
N ASN A 313 -19.69 -17.76 14.63
CA ASN A 313 -20.00 -17.48 16.02
C ASN A 313 -18.83 -16.76 16.74
N GLU A 314 -17.89 -16.21 15.99
CA GLU A 314 -16.71 -15.50 16.51
C GLU A 314 -15.78 -16.36 17.37
N LYS A 315 -15.77 -17.68 17.18
CA LYS A 315 -14.90 -18.61 17.90
C LYS A 315 -13.74 -19.04 17.03
N GLU A 316 -12.53 -19.08 17.61
CA GLU A 316 -11.36 -19.64 16.95
C GLU A 316 -11.62 -21.12 16.61
N VAL A 317 -11.37 -21.50 15.34
CA VAL A 317 -11.47 -22.87 14.87
C VAL A 317 -10.15 -23.64 15.04
N PRO A 318 -10.18 -24.98 15.10
CA PRO A 318 -8.96 -25.79 15.13
C PRO A 318 -8.04 -25.53 13.92
N ARG A 319 -6.74 -25.75 14.11
CA ARG A 319 -5.75 -25.68 13.02
C ARG A 319 -6.16 -26.54 11.83
N GLY A 320 -5.93 -26.04 10.63
CA GLY A 320 -6.31 -26.67 9.37
C GLY A 320 -7.78 -26.47 8.95
N THR A 321 -8.63 -25.97 9.83
CA THR A 321 -10.04 -25.66 9.53
C THR A 321 -10.14 -24.29 8.85
N ILE A 322 -10.99 -24.20 7.82
CA ILE A 322 -11.27 -22.94 7.12
C ILE A 322 -12.27 -22.10 7.92
N GLY A 323 -12.04 -20.82 7.98
CA GLY A 323 -12.91 -19.81 8.57
C GLY A 323 -12.47 -18.41 8.13
N GLN A 324 -13.03 -17.39 8.74
CA GLN A 324 -12.62 -16.01 8.46
C GLN A 324 -11.28 -15.72 9.10
N VAL A 325 -10.38 -15.11 8.34
CA VAL A 325 -9.10 -14.59 8.85
C VAL A 325 -9.37 -13.32 9.63
N CYS A 326 -9.12 -13.36 10.94
CA CYS A 326 -9.27 -12.22 11.85
C CYS A 326 -7.90 -11.82 12.40
N ALA A 327 -7.66 -10.52 12.48
CA ALA A 327 -6.36 -9.99 12.85
C ALA A 327 -6.44 -8.98 14.00
N LYS A 328 -5.38 -8.91 14.81
CA LYS A 328 -5.23 -7.91 15.87
C LYS A 328 -3.78 -7.47 15.96
N GLY A 329 -3.58 -6.18 16.21
CA GLY A 329 -2.23 -5.65 16.38
C GLY A 329 -2.20 -4.12 16.32
N PRO A 330 -1.06 -3.50 16.65
CA PRO A 330 -0.93 -2.05 16.71
C PRO A 330 -1.01 -1.39 15.32
N GLN A 331 -0.86 -2.15 14.26
CA GLN A 331 -0.96 -1.68 12.86
C GLN A 331 -2.41 -1.60 12.36
N VAL A 332 -3.41 -2.07 13.12
CA VAL A 332 -4.82 -2.04 12.69
C VAL A 332 -5.37 -0.62 12.70
N MET A 333 -6.10 -0.27 11.64
CA MET A 333 -6.69 1.05 11.41
C MET A 333 -7.53 1.56 12.58
N GLN A 334 -7.72 2.87 12.63
CA GLN A 334 -8.67 3.49 13.56
C GLN A 334 -10.13 3.22 13.15
N GLY A 335 -10.42 3.15 11.86
CA GLY A 335 -11.74 2.89 11.30
C GLY A 335 -11.90 3.45 9.90
N TYR A 336 -13.15 3.44 9.42
CA TYR A 336 -13.53 4.04 8.14
C TYR A 336 -14.11 5.44 8.32
N TRP A 337 -13.69 6.37 7.48
CA TRP A 337 -14.16 7.74 7.49
C TRP A 337 -15.66 7.83 7.20
N LYS A 338 -16.42 8.48 8.10
CA LYS A 338 -17.88 8.65 8.02
C LYS A 338 -18.69 7.34 7.94
N LEU A 339 -18.13 6.21 8.33
CA LEU A 339 -18.78 4.89 8.23
C LEU A 339 -18.65 4.12 9.56
N GLU A 340 -19.30 4.63 10.62
CA GLU A 340 -19.21 4.05 11.96
C GLU A 340 -19.72 2.61 12.02
N ASP A 341 -20.83 2.29 11.35
CA ASP A 341 -21.41 0.94 11.36
C ASP A 341 -20.51 -0.06 10.64
N ALA A 342 -19.95 0.31 9.47
CA ALA A 342 -18.97 -0.52 8.78
C ALA A 342 -17.67 -0.68 9.60
N THR A 343 -17.28 0.34 10.36
CA THR A 343 -16.14 0.27 11.28
C THR A 343 -16.41 -0.75 12.40
N LYS A 344 -17.58 -0.69 13.04
CA LYS A 344 -17.98 -1.63 14.10
C LYS A 344 -18.05 -3.06 13.59
N GLU A 345 -18.60 -3.27 12.40
CA GLU A 345 -18.68 -4.59 11.75
C GLU A 345 -17.26 -5.14 11.48
N THR A 346 -16.38 -4.31 10.88
CA THR A 346 -15.03 -4.72 10.51
C THR A 346 -14.10 -4.91 11.72
N LEU A 347 -14.34 -4.17 12.83
CA LEU A 347 -13.53 -4.23 14.05
C LEU A 347 -14.29 -4.94 15.21
N THR A 348 -15.11 -5.93 14.90
CA THR A 348 -15.92 -6.65 15.88
C THR A 348 -15.05 -7.35 16.93
N GLY A 349 -15.43 -7.25 18.19
CA GLY A 349 -14.72 -7.90 19.30
C GLY A 349 -13.27 -7.47 19.50
N GLY A 350 -12.86 -6.35 18.89
CA GLY A 350 -11.48 -5.87 18.92
C GLY A 350 -10.56 -6.60 17.94
N TRP A 351 -11.14 -7.31 16.96
CA TRP A 351 -10.45 -7.97 15.86
C TRP A 351 -10.83 -7.33 14.52
N LEU A 352 -9.84 -7.16 13.67
CA LEU A 352 -10.04 -6.79 12.27
C LEU A 352 -10.49 -8.04 11.49
N HIS A 353 -11.71 -8.01 11.01
CA HIS A 353 -12.27 -9.00 10.09
C HIS A 353 -11.81 -8.68 8.68
N THR A 354 -10.87 -9.48 8.13
CA THR A 354 -10.24 -9.16 6.84
C THR A 354 -11.19 -9.34 5.66
N GLY A 355 -12.22 -10.14 5.82
CA GLY A 355 -13.11 -10.57 4.75
C GLY A 355 -12.50 -11.65 3.86
N ASP A 356 -11.34 -12.19 4.24
CA ASP A 356 -10.72 -13.35 3.60
C ASP A 356 -11.09 -14.62 4.32
N ALA A 357 -11.45 -15.68 3.59
CA ALA A 357 -11.54 -17.04 4.07
C ALA A 357 -10.14 -17.67 4.03
N GLY A 358 -9.76 -18.38 5.10
CA GLY A 358 -8.45 -19.00 5.17
C GLY A 358 -8.32 -19.99 6.30
N ARG A 359 -7.17 -20.59 6.43
CA ARG A 359 -6.81 -21.52 7.49
C ARG A 359 -5.40 -21.26 8.00
N MET A 360 -5.11 -21.76 9.17
CA MET A 360 -3.75 -21.74 9.73
C MET A 360 -3.31 -23.17 10.03
N ASP A 361 -2.08 -23.53 9.63
CA ASP A 361 -1.55 -24.86 9.91
C ASP A 361 -0.94 -24.98 11.32
N GLU A 362 -0.47 -26.19 11.67
CA GLU A 362 0.15 -26.46 12.98
C GLU A 362 1.44 -25.67 13.21
N ASP A 363 2.15 -25.29 12.16
CA ASP A 363 3.37 -24.50 12.22
C ASP A 363 3.10 -22.99 12.27
N GLY A 364 1.83 -22.56 12.17
CA GLY A 364 1.38 -21.16 12.23
C GLY A 364 1.44 -20.40 10.91
N TYR A 365 1.59 -21.09 9.78
CA TYR A 365 1.46 -20.47 8.46
C TYR A 365 -0.01 -20.26 8.11
N VAL A 366 -0.31 -19.07 7.59
CA VAL A 366 -1.65 -18.67 7.14
C VAL A 366 -1.79 -18.92 5.65
N TYR A 367 -2.89 -19.54 5.26
CA TYR A 367 -3.26 -19.79 3.87
C TYR A 367 -4.57 -19.07 3.59
N ILE A 368 -4.60 -18.22 2.57
CA ILE A 368 -5.82 -17.60 2.08
C ILE A 368 -6.41 -18.50 1.00
N GLU A 369 -7.67 -18.84 1.17
CA GLU A 369 -8.39 -19.71 0.23
C GLU A 369 -9.21 -18.88 -0.76
N ASP A 370 -9.94 -17.84 -0.27
CA ASP A 370 -10.74 -16.94 -1.12
C ASP A 370 -11.16 -15.67 -0.37
N ARG A 371 -11.85 -14.77 -1.06
CA ARG A 371 -12.66 -13.72 -0.44
C ARG A 371 -14.02 -14.31 -0.03
N ILE A 372 -14.46 -14.05 1.21
CA ILE A 372 -15.75 -14.57 1.70
C ILE A 372 -16.93 -14.16 0.81
N LYS A 373 -16.86 -12.97 0.21
CA LYS A 373 -17.92 -12.44 -0.66
C LYS A 373 -17.90 -12.98 -2.09
N ASP A 374 -16.75 -13.47 -2.55
CA ASP A 374 -16.57 -14.04 -3.88
C ASP A 374 -16.84 -15.55 -3.88
N MET A 375 -16.93 -16.15 -2.69
CA MET A 375 -17.26 -17.55 -2.46
C MET A 375 -18.70 -17.84 -2.88
N ILE A 376 -18.89 -18.90 -3.68
CA ILE A 376 -20.22 -19.36 -4.11
C ILE A 376 -20.73 -20.39 -3.10
N VAL A 377 -21.91 -20.13 -2.53
CA VAL A 377 -22.58 -21.13 -1.66
C VAL A 377 -23.58 -21.91 -2.50
N SER A 378 -23.34 -23.22 -2.68
CA SER A 378 -24.23 -24.10 -3.42
C SER A 378 -24.59 -25.33 -2.59
N ALA A 379 -25.89 -25.58 -2.40
CA ALA A 379 -26.40 -26.72 -1.62
C ALA A 379 -25.85 -26.85 -0.19
N GLY A 380 -25.39 -25.74 0.40
CA GLY A 380 -24.80 -25.73 1.77
C GLY A 380 -23.28 -25.96 1.79
N GLU A 381 -22.65 -26.11 0.64
CA GLU A 381 -21.20 -26.22 0.50
C GLU A 381 -20.61 -24.92 -0.08
N ASN A 382 -19.44 -24.56 0.42
CA ASN A 382 -18.68 -23.40 -0.05
C ASN A 382 -17.82 -23.83 -1.23
N ILE A 383 -17.98 -23.16 -2.38
CA ILE A 383 -17.17 -23.33 -3.56
C ILE A 383 -16.29 -22.08 -3.68
N TYR A 384 -14.98 -22.27 -3.60
CA TYR A 384 -14.01 -21.17 -3.69
C TYR A 384 -13.69 -20.87 -5.15
N SER A 385 -13.59 -19.59 -5.50
CA SER A 385 -13.34 -19.15 -6.89
C SER A 385 -12.03 -19.74 -7.43
N ILE A 386 -11.03 -19.88 -6.58
CA ILE A 386 -9.71 -20.48 -6.93
C ILE A 386 -9.80 -21.98 -7.29
N GLU A 387 -10.86 -22.68 -6.86
CA GLU A 387 -11.09 -24.09 -7.24
C GLU A 387 -11.72 -24.23 -8.64
N VAL A 388 -12.34 -23.14 -9.12
CA VAL A 388 -13.02 -23.08 -10.42
C VAL A 388 -12.09 -22.56 -11.51
N GLU A 389 -11.16 -21.65 -11.19
CA GLU A 389 -10.15 -21.08 -12.09
C GLU A 389 -8.96 -22.01 -12.34
#